data_f6ddbaaa3c9167c823d5e806c7f60df6
#
_entry.id   f6ddbaaa3c9167c823d5e806c7f60df6
#
_cell.length_a   1.000
_cell.length_b   1.000
_cell.length_c   1.000
_cell.angle_alpha   90.00
_cell.angle_beta   90.00
_cell.angle_gamma   90.00
#
_symmetry.space_group_name_H-M   'P 1'
#
loop_
_entity.id
_entity.type
_entity.pdbx_description
1 polymer ?
#
loop_
_entity_poly.entity_id
_entity_poly.type
_entity_poly.pdbx_seq_one_letter_code
_entity_poly.pdbx_strand_id
1 'polypeptide(L)'
;MPAFKMGVWNGQQSYFKNGRINIGLWKEAMIGCKQVDAKFIVENKEDFPINRDITLEKVQDFCKDFFKEHKVRNKQGEWINFMPYEHQIESAYKILKNRYCMAEVATSGGKSLIISIVMFYTLKHIDPTAKFLIIVPSITLVTQFYDNIVEYNYGINNLMEMRDKKIDHILSGTHLPCDVRVEE
;
A
#
# COMPACT_ATOMS: atom_id res chain seq x y z
N MET A 1 11.04 26.08 6.86
CA MET A 1 11.38 25.19 7.98
C MET A 1 12.13 26.02 9.03
N PRO A 2 11.68 26.07 10.30
CA PRO A 2 12.29 26.93 11.33
C PRO A 2 13.78 26.64 11.59
N ALA A 3 14.16 25.36 11.67
CA ALA A 3 15.54 24.95 11.96
C ALA A 3 16.53 25.38 10.85
N PHE A 4 16.13 25.40 9.61
CA PHE A 4 16.94 25.91 8.49
C PHE A 4 17.14 27.43 8.59
N LYS A 5 16.07 28.18 8.90
CA LYS A 5 16.15 29.63 9.06
C LYS A 5 17.02 30.07 10.24
N MET A 6 17.14 29.23 11.28
CA MET A 6 18.00 29.48 12.44
C MET A 6 19.45 29.02 12.23
N GLY A 7 19.82 28.49 11.07
CA GLY A 7 21.15 27.98 10.80
C GLY A 7 21.53 26.67 11.51
N VAL A 8 20.58 26.05 12.18
CA VAL A 8 20.79 24.77 12.89
C VAL A 8 20.85 23.58 11.95
N TRP A 9 20.26 23.71 10.77
CA TRP A 9 20.24 22.69 9.73
C TRP A 9 20.53 23.32 8.34
N ASN A 10 21.41 22.67 7.60
CA ASN A 10 21.85 23.16 6.28
C ASN A 10 20.82 22.92 5.14
N GLY A 11 19.66 22.36 5.45
CA GLY A 11 18.63 22.02 4.45
C GLY A 11 18.90 20.72 3.69
N GLN A 12 19.97 20.00 4.00
CA GLN A 12 20.34 18.75 3.34
C GLN A 12 20.12 17.56 4.27
N GLN A 13 19.64 16.46 3.69
CA GLN A 13 19.50 15.19 4.39
C GLN A 13 20.23 14.10 3.60
N SER A 14 21.20 13.45 4.24
CA SER A 14 21.88 12.31 3.64
C SER A 14 21.07 11.03 3.91
N TYR A 15 20.71 10.33 2.85
CA TYR A 15 20.06 9.02 2.91
C TYR A 15 21.06 7.86 2.88
N PHE A 16 22.32 8.13 2.54
CA PHE A 16 23.40 7.16 2.60
C PHE A 16 24.22 7.39 3.87
N LYS A 17 24.17 6.44 4.81
CA LYS A 17 24.86 6.53 6.11
C LYS A 17 25.54 5.20 6.42
N ASN A 18 26.80 5.26 6.84
CA ASN A 18 27.58 4.08 7.25
C ASN A 18 27.57 2.94 6.21
N GLY A 19 27.70 3.27 4.95
CA GLY A 19 27.67 2.29 3.87
C GLY A 19 26.31 1.68 3.56
N ARG A 20 25.23 2.23 4.12
CA ARG A 20 23.86 1.70 3.98
C ARG A 20 22.92 2.73 3.40
N ILE A 21 21.94 2.25 2.63
CA ILE A 21 20.84 3.03 2.08
C ILE A 21 19.53 2.23 2.25
N ASN A 22 18.44 2.92 2.42
CA ASN A 22 17.14 2.26 2.46
C ASN A 22 16.82 1.64 1.09
N ILE A 23 16.31 0.41 1.10
CA ILE A 23 16.02 -0.35 -0.12
C ILE A 23 15.05 0.37 -1.07
N GLY A 24 14.15 1.20 -0.55
CA GLY A 24 13.25 2.02 -1.36
C GLY A 24 13.97 3.04 -2.26
N LEU A 25 15.24 3.37 -1.97
CA LEU A 25 16.07 4.31 -2.71
C LEU A 25 17.11 3.61 -3.62
N TRP A 26 16.94 2.32 -3.87
CA TRP A 26 17.91 1.55 -4.66
C TRP A 26 18.09 2.06 -6.09
N LYS A 27 17.00 2.57 -6.72
CA LYS A 27 17.05 3.13 -8.07
C LYS A 27 17.92 4.37 -8.13
N GLU A 28 17.77 5.25 -7.16
CA GLU A 28 18.58 6.47 -6.98
C GLU A 28 20.02 6.12 -6.71
N ALA A 29 20.28 5.10 -5.90
CA ALA A 29 21.64 4.60 -5.67
C ALA A 29 22.29 4.07 -6.97
N MET A 30 21.55 3.31 -7.77
CA MET A 30 22.03 2.82 -9.07
C MET A 30 22.32 3.96 -10.05
N ILE A 31 21.49 5.00 -10.07
CA ILE A 31 21.72 6.19 -10.90
C ILE A 31 23.01 6.89 -10.45
N GLY A 32 23.17 7.08 -9.14
CA GLY A 32 24.39 7.67 -8.57
C GLY A 32 25.64 6.87 -8.90
N CYS A 33 25.61 5.55 -8.78
CA CYS A 33 26.73 4.67 -9.17
C CYS A 33 27.11 4.84 -10.66
N LYS A 34 26.12 4.90 -11.55
CA LYS A 34 26.36 5.13 -12.98
C LYS A 34 26.99 6.49 -13.27
N GLN A 35 26.59 7.54 -12.54
CA GLN A 35 27.15 8.89 -12.73
C GLN A 35 28.64 8.99 -12.38
N VAL A 36 29.10 8.17 -11.45
CA VAL A 36 30.51 8.13 -11.02
C VAL A 36 31.27 6.91 -11.58
N ASP A 37 30.69 6.21 -12.54
CA ASP A 37 31.22 4.98 -13.15
C ASP A 37 31.62 3.89 -12.13
N ALA A 38 30.89 3.83 -11.03
CA ALA A 38 31.09 2.82 -10.00
C ALA A 38 30.37 1.52 -10.36
N LYS A 39 31.06 0.40 -10.19
CA LYS A 39 30.48 -0.94 -10.34
C LYS A 39 29.72 -1.30 -9.06
N PHE A 40 28.55 -1.91 -9.22
CA PHE A 40 27.78 -2.47 -8.11
C PHE A 40 27.39 -3.91 -8.42
N ILE A 41 27.28 -4.71 -7.37
CA ILE A 41 26.85 -6.11 -7.43
C ILE A 41 25.62 -6.24 -6.52
N VAL A 42 24.59 -6.91 -7.02
CA VAL A 42 23.41 -7.28 -6.24
C VAL A 42 23.61 -8.72 -5.80
N GLU A 43 23.82 -8.95 -4.51
CA GLU A 43 24.09 -10.28 -3.96
C GLU A 43 22.81 -11.10 -3.83
N ASN A 44 21.75 -10.55 -3.21
CA ASN A 44 20.48 -11.25 -2.99
C ASN A 44 19.40 -10.70 -3.94
N LYS A 45 19.39 -11.17 -5.17
CA LYS A 45 18.46 -10.68 -6.19
C LYS A 45 16.99 -10.96 -5.85
N GLU A 46 16.71 -12.04 -5.14
CA GLU A 46 15.39 -12.43 -4.67
C GLU A 46 14.79 -11.44 -3.64
N ASP A 47 15.65 -10.81 -2.84
CA ASP A 47 15.23 -9.80 -1.85
C ASP A 47 15.02 -8.42 -2.48
N PHE A 48 15.50 -8.25 -3.70
CA PHE A 48 15.40 -6.99 -4.42
C PHE A 48 13.96 -6.74 -4.91
N PRO A 49 13.51 -5.49 -4.92
CA PRO A 49 12.19 -5.15 -5.47
C PRO A 49 12.21 -5.24 -7.00
N ILE A 50 12.37 -6.47 -7.51
CA ILE A 50 12.27 -6.75 -8.93
C ILE A 50 10.81 -6.62 -9.31
N ASN A 51 10.54 -6.07 -10.48
CA ASN A 51 9.21 -5.98 -11.07
C ASN A 51 8.53 -7.34 -10.99
N ARG A 52 7.47 -7.41 -10.19
CA ARG A 52 6.60 -8.58 -10.19
C ARG A 52 5.96 -8.70 -11.56
N ASP A 53 5.73 -9.92 -12.03
CA ASP A 53 4.99 -10.18 -13.27
C ASP A 53 3.49 -9.90 -13.07
N ILE A 54 3.18 -8.64 -12.81
CA ILE A 54 1.83 -8.12 -12.64
C ILE A 54 1.55 -7.18 -13.80
N THR A 55 0.47 -7.42 -14.51
CA THR A 55 -0.02 -6.55 -15.59
C THR A 55 -1.26 -5.78 -15.15
N LEU A 56 -1.52 -4.65 -15.78
CA LEU A 56 -2.72 -3.86 -15.51
C LEU A 56 -3.98 -4.67 -15.77
N GLU A 57 -4.00 -5.48 -16.81
CA GLU A 57 -5.11 -6.37 -17.19
C GLU A 57 -5.45 -7.36 -16.08
N LYS A 58 -4.41 -8.00 -15.48
CA LYS A 58 -4.61 -8.92 -14.34
C LYS A 58 -5.28 -8.22 -13.16
N VAL A 59 -4.92 -6.97 -12.88
CA VAL A 59 -5.54 -6.20 -11.79
C VAL A 59 -6.95 -5.77 -12.15
N GLN A 60 -7.21 -5.39 -13.40
CA GLN A 60 -8.56 -5.06 -13.88
C GLN A 60 -9.49 -6.27 -13.78
N ASP A 61 -9.05 -7.44 -14.24
CA ASP A 61 -9.85 -8.66 -14.22
C ASP A 61 -10.09 -9.12 -12.77
N PHE A 62 -9.09 -8.97 -11.90
CA PHE A 62 -9.28 -9.17 -10.47
C PHE A 62 -10.37 -8.25 -9.92
N CYS A 63 -10.35 -6.95 -10.22
CA CYS A 63 -11.36 -6.01 -9.74
C CYS A 63 -12.76 -6.36 -10.27
N LYS A 64 -12.90 -6.75 -11.53
CA LYS A 64 -14.18 -7.18 -12.11
C LYS A 64 -14.74 -8.39 -11.37
N ASP A 65 -13.90 -9.41 -11.13
CA ASP A 65 -14.32 -10.63 -10.44
C ASP A 65 -14.60 -10.36 -8.96
N PHE A 66 -13.74 -9.57 -8.32
CA PHE A 66 -13.82 -9.28 -6.90
C PHE A 66 -15.06 -8.47 -6.53
N PHE A 67 -15.41 -7.46 -7.32
CA PHE A 67 -16.54 -6.57 -7.05
C PHE A 67 -17.82 -6.92 -7.82
N LYS A 68 -17.88 -8.06 -8.52
CA LYS A 68 -19.03 -8.43 -9.37
C LYS A 68 -20.37 -8.48 -8.65
N GLU A 69 -20.37 -8.84 -7.37
CA GLU A 69 -21.59 -8.91 -6.54
C GLU A 69 -21.82 -7.65 -5.71
N HIS A 70 -20.86 -6.72 -5.71
CA HIS A 70 -20.96 -5.49 -4.97
C HIS A 70 -21.81 -4.49 -5.76
N LYS A 71 -22.95 -4.09 -5.19
CA LYS A 71 -23.87 -3.17 -5.84
C LYS A 71 -23.91 -1.83 -5.11
N VAL A 72 -23.95 -0.77 -5.86
CA VAL A 72 -24.09 0.60 -5.35
C VAL A 72 -25.26 1.29 -6.03
N ARG A 73 -25.87 2.26 -5.34
CA ARG A 73 -26.91 3.09 -5.96
C ARG A 73 -26.28 4.22 -6.77
N ASN A 74 -26.72 4.34 -8.03
CA ASN A 74 -26.34 5.49 -8.86
C ASN A 74 -27.15 6.75 -8.45
N LYS A 75 -26.89 7.86 -9.12
CA LYS A 75 -27.58 9.14 -8.86
C LYS A 75 -29.08 9.09 -9.13
N GLN A 76 -29.53 8.14 -9.95
CA GLN A 76 -30.92 7.90 -10.30
C GLN A 76 -31.62 6.95 -9.31
N GLY A 77 -30.87 6.42 -8.31
CA GLY A 77 -31.40 5.49 -7.32
C GLY A 77 -31.42 4.02 -7.76
N GLU A 78 -30.88 3.71 -8.93
CA GLU A 78 -30.83 2.35 -9.47
C GLU A 78 -29.62 1.60 -8.92
N TRP A 79 -29.76 0.29 -8.70
CA TRP A 79 -28.67 -0.58 -8.30
C TRP A 79 -27.80 -0.94 -9.50
N ILE A 80 -26.53 -0.51 -9.48
CA ILE A 80 -25.54 -0.84 -10.48
C ILE A 80 -24.39 -1.63 -9.85
N ASN A 81 -23.70 -2.43 -10.65
CA ASN A 81 -22.50 -3.12 -10.19
C ASN A 81 -21.40 -2.10 -9.86
N PHE A 82 -20.81 -2.25 -8.71
CA PHE A 82 -19.68 -1.42 -8.33
C PHE A 82 -18.45 -1.81 -9.15
N MET A 83 -17.75 -0.82 -9.63
CA MET A 83 -16.45 -0.99 -10.26
C MET A 83 -15.55 0.18 -9.85
N PRO A 84 -14.32 -0.09 -9.38
CA PRO A 84 -13.36 0.97 -9.11
C PRO A 84 -13.09 1.80 -10.37
N TYR A 85 -12.83 3.09 -10.18
CA TYR A 85 -12.43 3.96 -11.28
C TYR A 85 -11.07 3.56 -11.85
N GLU A 86 -10.84 3.86 -13.11
CA GLU A 86 -9.60 3.51 -13.83
C GLU A 86 -8.35 4.00 -13.08
N HIS A 87 -8.33 5.25 -12.61
CA HIS A 87 -7.20 5.80 -11.84
C HIS A 87 -6.93 5.05 -10.54
N GLN A 88 -7.95 4.43 -9.91
CA GLN A 88 -7.79 3.63 -8.69
C GLN A 88 -7.14 2.28 -9.03
N ILE A 89 -7.58 1.65 -10.11
CA ILE A 89 -7.01 0.38 -10.59
C ILE A 89 -5.55 0.59 -11.04
N GLU A 90 -5.27 1.65 -11.80
CA GLU A 90 -3.91 2.00 -12.19
C GLU A 90 -2.99 2.28 -11.01
N SER A 91 -3.50 3.00 -9.99
CA SER A 91 -2.74 3.28 -8.77
C SER A 91 -2.42 1.98 -8.03
N ALA A 92 -3.40 1.10 -7.85
CA ALA A 92 -3.20 -0.21 -7.23
C ALA A 92 -2.18 -1.05 -8.03
N TYR A 93 -2.30 -1.08 -9.36
CA TYR A 93 -1.35 -1.75 -10.24
C TYR A 93 0.08 -1.24 -10.05
N LYS A 94 0.28 0.09 -10.04
CA LYS A 94 1.61 0.70 -9.85
C LYS A 94 2.21 0.34 -8.50
N ILE A 95 1.40 0.32 -7.43
CA ILE A 95 1.81 -0.07 -6.09
C ILE A 95 2.22 -1.55 -6.07
N LEU A 96 1.38 -2.42 -6.60
CA LEU A 96 1.64 -3.86 -6.67
C LEU A 96 2.92 -4.19 -7.45
N LYS A 97 3.12 -3.52 -8.58
CA LYS A 97 4.28 -3.73 -9.46
C LYS A 97 5.57 -3.24 -8.85
N ASN A 98 5.57 -2.06 -8.22
CA ASN A 98 6.80 -1.41 -7.78
C ASN A 98 7.25 -1.78 -6.37
N ARG A 99 6.45 -2.50 -5.59
CA ARG A 99 6.71 -2.93 -4.21
C ARG A 99 7.01 -1.77 -3.24
N TYR A 100 7.89 -0.85 -3.62
CA TYR A 100 8.22 0.37 -2.87
C TYR A 100 7.88 1.57 -3.74
N CYS A 101 6.87 2.33 -3.35
CA CYS A 101 6.47 3.53 -4.08
C CYS A 101 5.78 4.53 -3.14
N MET A 102 5.76 5.77 -3.57
CA MET A 102 4.89 6.79 -3.03
C MET A 102 3.79 7.05 -4.05
N ALA A 103 2.54 6.96 -3.62
CA ALA A 103 1.38 7.29 -4.45
C ALA A 103 0.73 8.56 -3.91
N GLU A 104 0.68 9.59 -4.74
CA GLU A 104 -0.05 10.83 -4.44
C GLU A 104 -1.46 10.72 -5.01
N VAL A 105 -2.44 10.73 -4.13
CA VAL A 105 -3.86 10.61 -4.50
C VAL A 105 -4.62 11.75 -3.85
N ALA A 106 -5.41 12.47 -4.64
CA ALA A 106 -6.23 13.59 -4.19
C ALA A 106 -7.16 13.21 -3.02
N THR A 107 -7.57 14.20 -2.25
CA THR A 107 -8.63 14.02 -1.24
C THR A 107 -9.88 13.48 -1.94
N SER A 108 -10.55 12.52 -1.33
CA SER A 108 -11.70 11.80 -1.92
C SER A 108 -11.40 10.96 -3.18
N GLY A 109 -10.12 10.77 -3.56
CA GLY A 109 -9.72 9.91 -4.68
C GLY A 109 -9.84 8.41 -4.41
N GLY A 110 -10.39 7.99 -3.27
CA GLY A 110 -10.62 6.58 -2.94
C GLY A 110 -9.37 5.84 -2.44
N LYS A 111 -8.53 6.51 -1.65
CA LYS A 111 -7.31 5.92 -1.08
C LYS A 111 -7.55 4.59 -0.38
N SER A 112 -8.62 4.50 0.43
CA SER A 112 -8.98 3.28 1.16
C SER A 112 -9.27 2.13 0.21
N LEU A 113 -9.98 2.40 -0.89
CA LEU A 113 -10.27 1.41 -1.92
C LEU A 113 -9.00 0.93 -2.64
N ILE A 114 -8.11 1.86 -3.00
CA ILE A 114 -6.82 1.51 -3.62
C ILE A 114 -6.01 0.58 -2.72
N ILE A 115 -5.91 0.90 -1.42
CA ILE A 115 -5.21 0.07 -0.44
C ILE A 115 -5.90 -1.29 -0.31
N SER A 116 -7.23 -1.34 -0.26
CA SER A 116 -8.00 -2.59 -0.18
C SER A 116 -7.75 -3.47 -1.41
N ILE A 117 -7.74 -2.91 -2.61
CA ILE A 117 -7.40 -3.65 -3.84
C ILE A 117 -6.01 -4.27 -3.74
N VAL A 118 -5.01 -3.49 -3.28
CA VAL A 118 -3.64 -3.97 -3.11
C VAL A 118 -3.58 -5.12 -2.11
N MET A 119 -4.26 -4.99 -0.96
CA MET A 119 -4.30 -6.03 0.07
C MET A 119 -4.95 -7.31 -0.46
N PHE A 120 -6.15 -7.21 -1.01
CA PHE A 120 -6.91 -8.38 -1.47
C PHE A 120 -6.27 -9.06 -2.67
N TYR A 121 -5.72 -8.29 -3.61
CA TYR A 121 -4.93 -8.84 -4.71
C TYR A 121 -3.70 -9.61 -4.19
N THR A 122 -3.00 -9.04 -3.22
CA THR A 122 -1.82 -9.69 -2.62
C THR A 122 -2.22 -11.01 -1.95
N LEU A 123 -3.27 -11.02 -1.14
CA LEU A 123 -3.75 -12.23 -0.47
C LEU A 123 -4.21 -13.31 -1.45
N LYS A 124 -4.85 -12.93 -2.56
CA LYS A 124 -5.40 -13.89 -3.52
C LYS A 124 -4.35 -14.43 -4.50
N HIS A 125 -3.40 -13.59 -4.93
CA HIS A 125 -2.54 -13.92 -6.07
C HIS A 125 -1.03 -13.93 -5.78
N ILE A 126 -0.60 -13.39 -4.65
CA ILE A 126 0.83 -13.25 -4.36
C ILE A 126 1.22 -14.09 -3.13
N ASP A 127 0.61 -13.80 -1.99
CA ASP A 127 0.91 -14.46 -0.73
C ASP A 127 -0.34 -14.50 0.16
N PRO A 128 -0.99 -15.67 0.27
CA PRO A 128 -2.18 -15.82 1.13
C PRO A 128 -1.88 -15.65 2.63
N THR A 129 -0.61 -15.67 3.02
CA THR A 129 -0.16 -15.51 4.40
C THR A 129 0.30 -14.08 4.73
N ALA A 130 0.26 -13.15 3.75
CA ALA A 130 0.72 -11.80 3.91
C ALA A 130 0.04 -11.08 5.08
N LYS A 131 0.85 -10.40 5.89
CA LYS A 131 0.37 -9.49 6.96
C LYS A 131 0.51 -8.05 6.49
N PHE A 132 -0.47 -7.21 6.84
CA PHE A 132 -0.49 -5.80 6.45
C PHE A 132 -0.51 -4.92 7.69
N LEU A 133 0.33 -3.90 7.70
CA LEU A 133 0.32 -2.83 8.68
C LEU A 133 -0.07 -1.53 7.98
N ILE A 134 -1.16 -0.92 8.42
CA ILE A 134 -1.66 0.35 7.89
C ILE A 134 -1.56 1.39 8.99
N ILE A 135 -0.83 2.46 8.71
CA ILE A 135 -0.60 3.55 9.65
C ILE A 135 -1.34 4.79 9.15
N VAL A 136 -2.21 5.33 9.97
CA VAL A 136 -2.99 6.54 9.69
C VAL A 136 -2.84 7.55 10.83
N PRO A 137 -2.98 8.87 10.55
CA PRO A 137 -2.64 9.91 11.51
C PRO A 137 -3.67 10.13 12.63
N SER A 138 -4.84 9.48 12.60
CA SER A 138 -5.87 9.67 13.63
C SER A 138 -6.70 8.41 13.88
N ILE A 139 -7.23 8.29 15.09
CA ILE A 139 -8.10 7.20 15.51
C ILE A 139 -9.37 7.12 14.64
N THR A 140 -9.96 8.26 14.33
CA THR A 140 -11.15 8.33 13.45
C THR A 140 -10.88 7.70 12.08
N LEU A 141 -9.69 7.92 11.52
CA LEU A 141 -9.30 7.31 10.25
C LEU A 141 -9.03 5.80 10.39
N VAL A 142 -8.57 5.32 11.54
CA VAL A 142 -8.44 3.88 11.81
C VAL A 142 -9.80 3.20 11.73
N THR A 143 -10.77 3.73 12.48
CA THR A 143 -12.14 3.19 12.49
C THR A 143 -12.77 3.24 11.09
N GLN A 144 -12.70 4.39 10.42
CA GLN A 144 -13.22 4.54 9.07
C GLN A 144 -12.57 3.57 8.07
N PHE A 145 -11.27 3.37 8.18
CA PHE A 145 -10.56 2.46 7.30
C PHE A 145 -10.94 1.00 7.55
N TYR A 146 -11.09 0.63 8.82
CA TYR A 146 -11.56 -0.69 9.22
C TYR A 146 -12.95 -0.97 8.64
N ASP A 147 -13.90 -0.04 8.85
CA ASP A 147 -15.28 -0.17 8.36
C ASP A 147 -15.29 -0.32 6.81
N ASN A 148 -14.48 0.47 6.11
CA ASN A 148 -14.37 0.37 4.66
C ASN A 148 -13.83 -1.00 4.20
N ILE A 149 -12.81 -1.55 4.88
CA ILE A 149 -12.29 -2.89 4.53
C ILE A 149 -13.36 -3.95 4.76
N VAL A 150 -14.08 -3.88 5.88
CA VAL A 150 -15.17 -4.82 6.19
C VAL A 150 -16.26 -4.71 5.13
N GLU A 151 -16.67 -3.49 4.75
CA GLU A 151 -17.67 -3.25 3.71
C GLU A 151 -17.24 -3.85 2.36
N TYR A 152 -16.01 -3.59 1.92
CA TYR A 152 -15.48 -4.13 0.66
C TYR A 152 -15.35 -5.67 0.69
N ASN A 153 -15.14 -6.26 1.84
CA ASN A 153 -15.04 -7.71 2.01
C ASN A 153 -16.40 -8.40 2.07
N TYR A 154 -17.48 -7.70 2.41
CA TYR A 154 -18.82 -8.29 2.61
C TYR A 154 -19.44 -8.88 1.33
N GLY A 155 -19.00 -8.46 0.15
CA GLY A 155 -19.46 -8.97 -1.14
C GLY A 155 -18.87 -10.32 -1.53
N ILE A 156 -17.99 -10.94 -0.72
CA ILE A 156 -17.20 -12.08 -1.16
C ILE A 156 -17.29 -13.21 -0.14
N ASN A 157 -18.29 -14.04 -0.36
CA ASN A 157 -18.54 -15.23 0.47
C ASN A 157 -17.38 -16.22 0.54
N ASN A 158 -16.36 -16.10 -0.31
CA ASN A 158 -15.24 -17.05 -0.41
C ASN A 158 -13.90 -16.55 0.14
N LEU A 159 -13.71 -15.25 0.37
CA LEU A 159 -12.56 -14.79 1.15
C LEU A 159 -12.82 -14.84 2.66
N MET A 160 -14.06 -15.09 3.05
CA MET A 160 -14.45 -15.32 4.44
C MET A 160 -13.96 -16.69 5.00
N GLU A 161 -13.47 -17.61 4.19
CA GLU A 161 -12.66 -18.73 4.69
C GLU A 161 -11.29 -18.26 5.22
N MET A 162 -10.90 -17.03 4.99
CA MET A 162 -9.88 -16.33 5.79
C MET A 162 -10.40 -15.90 7.18
N ARG A 163 -11.45 -16.52 7.68
CA ARG A 163 -12.12 -16.24 8.97
C ARG A 163 -11.18 -16.27 10.17
N ASP A 164 -10.05 -16.92 10.07
CA ASP A 164 -9.05 -16.98 11.14
C ASP A 164 -8.04 -15.81 11.11
N LYS A 165 -8.11 -14.94 10.09
CA LYS A 165 -7.29 -13.72 10.07
C LYS A 165 -8.11 -12.56 10.61
N LYS A 166 -8.00 -12.33 11.90
CA LYS A 166 -8.53 -11.14 12.56
C LYS A 166 -7.99 -9.88 11.89
N ILE A 167 -8.91 -9.01 11.45
CA ILE A 167 -8.56 -7.62 11.18
C ILE A 167 -8.60 -6.95 12.54
N ASP A 168 -7.46 -6.89 13.21
CA ASP A 168 -7.34 -6.19 14.48
C ASP A 168 -7.01 -4.74 14.21
N HIS A 169 -7.78 -3.81 14.77
CA HIS A 169 -7.44 -2.41 14.78
C HIS A 169 -6.88 -2.04 16.16
N ILE A 170 -5.68 -1.49 16.15
CA ILE A 170 -5.05 -0.99 17.35
C ILE A 170 -5.39 0.49 17.48
N LEU A 171 -6.30 0.80 18.39
CA LEU A 171 -6.60 2.18 18.78
C LEU A 171 -5.56 2.60 19.83
N SER A 172 -4.48 3.24 19.42
CA SER A 172 -3.57 3.85 20.39
C SER A 172 -4.10 5.21 20.81
N GLY A 173 -4.75 5.26 21.96
CA GLY A 173 -4.88 6.51 22.71
C GLY A 173 -3.53 6.89 23.30
N THR A 174 -2.99 8.06 22.96
CA THR A 174 -1.90 8.77 23.62
C THR A 174 -0.70 7.92 24.07
N HIS A 175 0.41 8.07 23.37
CA HIS A 175 1.71 7.40 23.55
C HIS A 175 1.75 5.96 23.03
N LEU A 176 2.25 5.83 21.80
CA LEU A 176 2.84 4.58 21.33
C LEU A 176 4.12 4.32 22.14
N PRO A 177 4.17 3.28 22.98
CA PRO A 177 5.45 2.65 23.27
C PRO A 177 5.93 2.02 21.97
N CYS A 178 7.22 2.05 21.72
CA CYS A 178 7.81 1.50 20.48
C CYS A 178 7.72 -0.04 20.36
N ASP A 179 6.87 -0.67 21.13
CA ASP A 179 6.64 -2.12 21.12
C ASP A 179 5.19 -2.40 20.70
N VAL A 180 4.98 -2.49 19.39
CA VAL A 180 3.78 -3.13 18.84
C VAL A 180 3.97 -4.63 19.02
N ARG A 181 3.47 -5.21 20.08
CA ARG A 181 3.30 -6.65 20.19
C ARG A 181 2.13 -7.06 19.32
N VAL A 182 2.43 -7.78 18.24
CA VAL A 182 1.45 -8.61 17.56
C VAL A 182 1.35 -9.87 18.41
N GLU A 183 0.27 -10.02 19.16
CA GLU A 183 -0.03 -11.30 19.79
C GLU A 183 -0.41 -12.31 18.69
N GLU A 184 0.23 -13.49 18.79
CA GLU A 184 0.06 -14.63 17.87
C GLU A 184 -1.35 -15.24 17.93
#